data_f3e02be6d6b04540f8600d365f91b7e0
#
_entry.id   f3e02be6d6b04540f8600d365f91b7e0
#
_cell.length_a   1.000
_cell.length_b   1.000
_cell.length_c   1.000
_cell.angle_alpha   90.00
_cell.angle_beta   90.00
_cell.angle_gamma   90.00
#
_symmetry.space_group_name_H-M   'P 1'
#
loop_
_entity.id
_entity.type
_entity.pdbx_description
1 polymer ?
#
loop_
_entity_poly.entity_id
_entity_poly.type
_entity_poly.pdbx_seq_one_letter_code
_entity_poly.pdbx_strand_id
1 'polypeptide(L)'
;MKLSIIFRSAISAMVASAVLALAGCATMESAWDSTKNFVAASNVKLTGAEEVPPVTTAASGSGRITVKEGMSVSGSVKTTGIVGTAAHIHAGAAGKNGAVVIALTKSSDGNTWSVPDGAKLTAAQYKEYKAGNLYINVHSAAHKSGELRGQLKP
;
A
#
# COMPACT_ATOMS: atom_id res chain seq x y z
N MET A 1 1.88 96.15 20.55
CA MET A 1 2.88 96.19 19.52
C MET A 1 3.12 94.81 18.97
N LYS A 2 2.73 94.56 17.73
CA LYS A 2 3.33 93.68 16.71
C LYS A 2 3.67 92.29 17.13
N LEU A 3 3.40 91.15 16.44
CA LEU A 3 3.31 90.99 14.97
C LEU A 3 2.76 89.55 14.75
N SER A 4 1.84 89.41 13.78
CA SER A 4 1.33 88.23 13.24
C SER A 4 2.40 87.42 12.52
N ILE A 5 2.40 86.09 12.64
CA ILE A 5 2.92 85.25 11.58
C ILE A 5 2.00 84.05 11.46
N ILE A 6 1.36 83.96 10.32
CA ILE A 6 0.55 82.88 9.82
C ILE A 6 1.48 81.81 9.26
N PHE A 7 1.37 80.57 9.70
CA PHE A 7 1.98 79.47 8.99
C PHE A 7 0.91 78.50 8.57
N ARG A 8 0.66 78.44 7.28
CA ARG A 8 -0.10 77.44 6.58
C ARG A 8 0.72 76.17 6.54
N SER A 9 0.23 75.06 7.02
CA SER A 9 0.80 73.75 6.79
C SER A 9 -0.18 72.89 6.03
N ALA A 10 0.30 72.45 4.91
CA ALA A 10 -0.40 71.62 3.95
C ALA A 10 -0.73 70.22 4.53
N ILE A 11 -1.94 69.79 4.30
CA ILE A 11 -2.40 68.43 4.56
C ILE A 11 -1.93 67.58 3.38
N SER A 12 -0.95 66.74 3.59
CA SER A 12 -0.59 65.68 2.65
C SER A 12 -1.39 64.43 2.99
N ALA A 13 -2.39 64.17 2.18
CA ALA A 13 -3.14 62.91 2.23
C ALA A 13 -2.26 61.79 1.67
N MET A 14 -1.83 60.89 2.51
CA MET A 14 -1.13 59.67 2.11
C MET A 14 -2.20 58.59 1.88
N VAL A 15 -2.53 58.34 0.63
CA VAL A 15 -3.34 57.20 0.21
C VAL A 15 -2.48 55.94 0.32
N ALA A 16 -2.65 55.18 1.37
CA ALA A 16 -2.06 53.88 1.49
C ALA A 16 -2.93 52.87 0.68
N SER A 17 -2.46 52.54 -0.51
CA SER A 17 -3.04 51.45 -1.31
C SER A 17 -2.72 50.13 -0.64
N ALA A 18 -3.72 49.55 0.02
CA ALA A 18 -3.68 48.16 0.49
C ALA A 18 -3.82 47.22 -0.71
N VAL A 19 -2.72 46.71 -1.21
CA VAL A 19 -2.71 45.57 -2.13
C VAL A 19 -2.99 44.35 -1.29
N LEU A 20 -4.23 43.89 -1.28
CA LEU A 20 -4.57 42.55 -0.79
C LEU A 20 -3.99 41.53 -1.78
N ALA A 21 -2.90 40.90 -1.41
CA ALA A 21 -2.37 39.74 -2.10
C ALA A 21 -3.31 38.54 -1.85
N LEU A 22 -4.21 38.29 -2.80
CA LEU A 22 -4.96 37.03 -2.92
C LEU A 22 -4.02 35.93 -3.45
N ALA A 23 -3.07 35.49 -2.65
CA ALA A 23 -2.23 34.37 -2.95
C ALA A 23 -2.25 33.41 -1.76
N GLY A 24 -3.19 32.50 -1.72
CA GLY A 24 -3.24 31.57 -0.61
C GLY A 24 -4.27 30.44 -0.65
N CYS A 25 -5.02 30.27 -1.73
CA CYS A 25 -6.00 29.16 -1.79
C CYS A 25 -5.61 27.99 -2.72
N ALA A 26 -4.49 28.07 -3.44
CA ALA A 26 -4.11 27.03 -4.41
C ALA A 26 -3.23 25.91 -3.81
N THR A 27 -2.75 26.05 -2.56
CA THR A 27 -1.79 25.08 -1.98
C THR A 27 -2.40 24.06 -1.04
N MET A 28 -3.69 24.21 -0.70
CA MET A 28 -4.33 23.22 0.20
C MET A 28 -4.97 22.02 -0.52
N GLU A 29 -5.36 22.17 -1.78
CA GLU A 29 -5.93 21.04 -2.53
C GLU A 29 -4.89 19.99 -2.95
N SER A 30 -3.64 20.39 -3.21
CA SER A 30 -2.58 19.45 -3.55
C SER A 30 -2.10 18.60 -2.36
N ALA A 31 -2.25 19.08 -1.12
CA ALA A 31 -1.91 18.32 0.08
C ALA A 31 -2.92 17.21 0.39
N TRP A 32 -4.18 17.37 -0.01
CA TRP A 32 -5.22 16.35 0.20
C TRP A 32 -5.16 15.22 -0.81
N ASP A 33 -4.62 15.45 -2.00
CA ASP A 33 -4.49 14.41 -3.03
C ASP A 33 -3.29 13.46 -2.76
N SER A 34 -2.27 13.95 -2.06
CA SER A 34 -1.13 13.11 -1.64
C SER A 34 -1.50 12.07 -0.59
N THR A 35 -2.59 12.26 0.18
CA THR A 35 -3.08 11.28 1.15
C THR A 35 -3.94 10.18 0.54
N LYS A 36 -4.44 10.38 -0.67
CA LYS A 36 -5.29 9.41 -1.38
C LYS A 36 -4.53 8.30 -2.09
N ASN A 37 -3.21 8.34 -2.10
CA ASN A 37 -2.36 7.31 -2.69
C ASN A 37 -1.55 6.55 -1.64
N PHE A 38 -2.10 6.33 -0.44
CA PHE A 38 -1.43 5.47 0.52
C PHE A 38 -1.24 4.07 -0.08
N VAL A 39 0.00 3.72 -0.31
CA VAL A 39 0.42 2.43 -0.85
C VAL A 39 0.99 1.63 0.30
N ALA A 40 0.20 0.72 0.86
CA ALA A 40 0.73 -0.24 1.80
C ALA A 40 1.45 -1.35 1.02
N ALA A 41 2.72 -1.53 1.32
CA ALA A 41 3.55 -2.56 0.72
C ALA A 41 4.01 -3.54 1.77
N SER A 42 3.53 -4.78 1.68
CA SER A 42 3.92 -5.89 2.54
C SER A 42 5.16 -6.58 1.97
N ASN A 43 6.28 -6.50 2.67
CA ASN A 43 7.37 -7.42 2.45
C ASN A 43 6.99 -8.75 3.12
N VAL A 44 6.89 -9.81 2.34
CA VAL A 44 6.48 -11.13 2.82
C VAL A 44 7.64 -12.11 2.74
N LYS A 45 7.77 -12.91 3.81
CA LYS A 45 8.65 -14.08 3.86
C LYS A 45 7.76 -15.32 3.92
N LEU A 46 8.06 -16.31 3.10
CA LEU A 46 7.33 -17.57 3.02
C LEU A 46 8.16 -18.69 3.62
N THR A 47 7.59 -19.43 4.54
CA THR A 47 8.23 -20.59 5.19
C THR A 47 7.23 -21.71 5.39
N GLY A 48 7.71 -22.97 5.49
CA GLY A 48 6.86 -24.09 5.81
C GLY A 48 6.32 -24.04 7.26
N ALA A 49 7.04 -23.42 8.17
CA ALA A 49 6.63 -23.28 9.57
C ALA A 49 5.36 -22.42 9.75
N GLU A 50 5.08 -21.50 8.82
CA GLU A 50 3.88 -20.68 8.81
C GLU A 50 2.65 -21.38 8.24
N GLU A 51 2.81 -22.55 7.61
CA GLU A 51 1.67 -23.35 7.11
C GLU A 51 0.79 -23.92 8.24
N VAL A 52 -0.44 -24.27 7.89
CA VAL A 52 -1.41 -24.85 8.82
C VAL A 52 -2.00 -26.15 8.23
N PRO A 53 -1.58 -27.30 8.76
CA PRO A 53 -0.53 -27.53 9.76
C PRO A 53 0.88 -27.17 9.25
N PRO A 54 1.84 -26.91 10.13
CA PRO A 54 3.22 -26.60 9.73
C PRO A 54 3.85 -27.71 8.89
N VAL A 55 4.66 -27.29 7.89
CA VAL A 55 5.40 -28.19 6.99
C VAL A 55 6.90 -28.07 7.26
N THR A 56 7.56 -29.20 7.47
CA THR A 56 9.02 -29.25 7.54
C THR A 56 9.58 -29.31 6.12
N THR A 57 10.21 -28.23 5.67
CA THR A 57 10.82 -28.12 4.34
C THR A 57 12.04 -27.21 4.40
N ALA A 58 13.01 -27.44 3.52
CA ALA A 58 14.14 -26.53 3.27
C ALA A 58 13.77 -25.41 2.28
N ALA A 59 12.59 -25.49 1.68
CA ALA A 59 12.08 -24.47 0.77
C ALA A 59 11.83 -23.16 1.50
N SER A 60 11.90 -22.06 0.76
CA SER A 60 11.61 -20.72 1.26
C SER A 60 11.14 -19.80 0.14
N GLY A 61 10.60 -18.66 0.50
CA GLY A 61 10.26 -17.63 -0.47
C GLY A 61 10.23 -16.25 0.15
N SER A 62 10.28 -15.24 -0.70
CA SER A 62 10.13 -13.85 -0.28
C SER A 62 9.63 -12.99 -1.44
N GLY A 63 9.07 -11.86 -1.12
CA GLY A 63 8.61 -10.92 -2.13
C GLY A 63 7.94 -9.71 -1.53
N ARG A 64 7.29 -8.94 -2.40
CA ARG A 64 6.58 -7.74 -2.02
C ARG A 64 5.23 -7.69 -2.70
N ILE A 65 4.19 -7.50 -1.90
CA ILE A 65 2.83 -7.28 -2.37
C ILE A 65 2.40 -5.88 -1.98
N THR A 66 1.86 -5.17 -2.92
CA THR A 66 1.37 -3.81 -2.75
C THR A 66 -0.14 -3.79 -2.88
N VAL A 67 -0.82 -3.24 -1.90
CA VAL A 67 -2.26 -2.99 -1.93
C VAL A 67 -2.49 -1.49 -1.79
N LYS A 68 -3.17 -0.89 -2.77
CA LYS A 68 -3.50 0.54 -2.76
C LYS A 68 -4.88 0.79 -2.13
N GLU A 69 -5.16 2.03 -1.72
CA GLU A 69 -6.49 2.41 -1.21
C GLU A 69 -7.62 2.15 -2.20
N GLY A 70 -7.34 2.27 -3.51
CA GLY A 70 -8.26 1.85 -4.58
C GLY A 70 -8.42 0.33 -4.71
N MET A 71 -7.93 -0.43 -3.70
CA MET A 71 -8.03 -1.89 -3.57
C MET A 71 -7.32 -2.68 -4.68
N SER A 72 -6.56 -2.03 -5.57
CA SER A 72 -5.73 -2.71 -6.56
C SER A 72 -4.56 -3.40 -5.88
N VAL A 73 -4.23 -4.60 -6.36
CA VAL A 73 -3.15 -5.45 -5.84
C VAL A 73 -2.11 -5.66 -6.92
N SER A 74 -0.84 -5.60 -6.55
CA SER A 74 0.28 -5.87 -7.47
C SER A 74 1.47 -6.41 -6.70
N GLY A 75 2.44 -6.97 -7.43
CA GLY A 75 3.67 -7.48 -6.85
C GLY A 75 3.89 -8.96 -7.14
N SER A 76 4.92 -9.51 -6.53
CA SER A 76 5.30 -10.91 -6.74
C SER A 76 6.06 -11.46 -5.53
N VAL A 77 6.13 -12.79 -5.47
CA VAL A 77 7.00 -13.53 -4.58
C VAL A 77 7.88 -14.48 -5.40
N LYS A 78 9.11 -14.67 -4.95
CA LYS A 78 10.04 -15.64 -5.51
C LYS A 78 10.29 -16.75 -4.51
N THR A 79 10.32 -18.00 -4.98
CA THR A 79 10.55 -19.19 -4.17
C THR A 79 11.86 -19.87 -4.54
N THR A 80 12.43 -20.60 -3.60
CA THR A 80 13.62 -21.44 -3.77
C THR A 80 13.42 -22.77 -3.06
N GLY A 81 14.04 -23.84 -3.58
CA GLY A 81 13.98 -25.17 -2.97
C GLY A 81 12.63 -25.88 -3.14
N ILE A 82 11.73 -25.37 -4.00
CA ILE A 82 10.39 -25.95 -4.26
C ILE A 82 10.12 -25.99 -5.76
N VAL A 83 9.48 -27.06 -6.21
CA VAL A 83 8.83 -27.12 -7.53
C VAL A 83 7.35 -26.77 -7.31
N GLY A 84 7.06 -25.46 -7.27
CA GLY A 84 5.72 -24.98 -7.01
C GLY A 84 4.75 -25.33 -8.14
N THR A 85 3.55 -25.76 -7.80
CA THR A 85 2.46 -26.12 -8.74
C THR A 85 1.39 -25.04 -8.84
N ALA A 86 1.13 -24.31 -7.75
CA ALA A 86 0.18 -23.20 -7.66
C ALA A 86 0.60 -22.25 -6.52
N ALA A 87 0.15 -21.01 -6.58
CA ALA A 87 0.26 -20.06 -5.48
C ALA A 87 -0.96 -19.14 -5.44
N HIS A 88 -1.37 -18.74 -4.23
CA HIS A 88 -2.56 -17.93 -4.03
C HIS A 88 -2.37 -16.90 -2.91
N ILE A 89 -3.14 -15.82 -2.98
CA ILE A 89 -3.46 -14.99 -1.82
C ILE A 89 -4.78 -15.49 -1.26
N HIS A 90 -4.85 -15.70 0.04
CA HIS A 90 -6.00 -16.18 0.78
C HIS A 90 -6.47 -15.17 1.84
N ALA A 91 -7.72 -15.25 2.25
CA ALA A 91 -8.25 -14.55 3.41
C ALA A 91 -8.27 -15.50 4.61
N GLY A 92 -7.43 -15.20 5.61
CA GLY A 92 -7.30 -15.94 6.86
C GLY A 92 -6.30 -15.29 7.80
N ALA A 93 -6.63 -15.26 9.08
CA ALA A 93 -5.72 -14.77 10.13
C ALA A 93 -4.50 -15.71 10.26
N ALA A 94 -3.44 -15.24 10.92
CA ALA A 94 -2.29 -16.07 11.24
C ALA A 94 -2.72 -17.36 11.96
N GLY A 95 -2.21 -18.51 11.52
CA GLY A 95 -2.57 -19.81 12.05
C GLY A 95 -3.97 -20.32 11.68
N LYS A 96 -4.64 -19.69 10.71
CA LYS A 96 -5.96 -20.13 10.20
C LYS A 96 -5.93 -20.23 8.68
N ASN A 97 -6.48 -21.33 8.15
CA ASN A 97 -6.73 -21.47 6.71
C ASN A 97 -7.99 -20.70 6.31
N GLY A 98 -8.02 -20.23 5.07
CA GLY A 98 -9.14 -19.48 4.55
C GLY A 98 -9.29 -19.57 3.04
N ALA A 99 -10.31 -18.91 2.50
CA ALA A 99 -10.65 -18.96 1.09
C ALA A 99 -9.64 -18.26 0.19
N VAL A 100 -9.49 -18.76 -1.05
CA VAL A 100 -8.70 -18.10 -2.09
C VAL A 100 -9.32 -16.74 -2.44
N VAL A 101 -8.48 -15.72 -2.50
CA VAL A 101 -8.83 -14.35 -2.91
C VAL A 101 -8.30 -14.06 -4.30
N ILE A 102 -7.02 -14.36 -4.55
CA ILE A 102 -6.35 -14.12 -5.84
C ILE A 102 -5.45 -15.31 -6.14
N ALA A 103 -5.61 -15.91 -7.33
CA ALA A 103 -4.64 -16.87 -7.85
C ALA A 103 -3.45 -16.10 -8.44
N LEU A 104 -2.23 -16.54 -8.14
CA LEU A 104 -1.01 -15.96 -8.68
C LEU A 104 -0.59 -16.65 -9.98
N THR A 105 0.01 -15.89 -10.89
CA THR A 105 0.52 -16.39 -12.16
C THR A 105 1.96 -16.82 -12.02
N LYS A 106 2.28 -18.05 -12.42
CA LYS A 106 3.65 -18.57 -12.44
C LYS A 106 4.40 -18.01 -13.64
N SER A 107 5.58 -17.45 -13.40
CA SER A 107 6.48 -16.97 -14.45
C SER A 107 7.21 -18.12 -15.15
N SER A 108 7.78 -17.86 -16.33
CA SER A 108 8.55 -18.83 -17.12
C SER A 108 9.83 -19.33 -16.42
N ASP A 109 10.35 -18.56 -15.44
CA ASP A 109 11.48 -19.01 -14.61
C ASP A 109 11.11 -20.13 -13.63
N GLY A 110 9.82 -20.47 -13.53
CA GLY A 110 9.29 -21.52 -12.68
C GLY A 110 9.25 -21.21 -11.18
N ASN A 111 9.84 -20.11 -10.74
CA ASN A 111 10.04 -19.78 -9.33
C ASN A 111 9.40 -18.47 -8.89
N THR A 112 9.00 -17.62 -9.81
CA THR A 112 8.33 -16.35 -9.51
C THR A 112 6.81 -16.47 -9.69
N TRP A 113 6.06 -15.92 -8.74
CA TRP A 113 4.61 -15.92 -8.67
C TRP A 113 4.12 -14.49 -8.59
N SER A 114 3.46 -14.02 -9.62
CA SER A 114 3.03 -12.63 -9.76
C SER A 114 1.53 -12.47 -9.59
N VAL A 115 1.12 -11.39 -8.97
CA VAL A 115 -0.28 -10.97 -8.99
C VAL A 115 -0.67 -10.64 -10.41
N PRO A 116 -1.79 -11.18 -10.94
CA PRO A 116 -2.25 -10.88 -12.30
C PRO A 116 -2.56 -9.38 -12.46
N ASP A 117 -2.35 -8.86 -13.67
CA ASP A 117 -2.71 -7.49 -13.99
C ASP A 117 -4.20 -7.22 -13.75
N GLY A 118 -4.51 -6.04 -13.21
CA GLY A 118 -5.89 -5.64 -12.93
C GLY A 118 -6.50 -6.27 -11.67
N ALA A 119 -5.76 -7.09 -10.91
CA ALA A 119 -6.26 -7.71 -9.69
C ALA A 119 -6.69 -6.66 -8.65
N LYS A 120 -7.86 -6.89 -8.05
CA LYS A 120 -8.45 -6.02 -7.02
C LYS A 120 -9.06 -6.84 -5.89
N LEU A 121 -9.00 -6.31 -4.68
CA LEU A 121 -9.77 -6.81 -3.54
C LEU A 121 -11.20 -6.23 -3.58
N THR A 122 -12.13 -6.96 -3.02
CA THR A 122 -13.42 -6.40 -2.62
C THR A 122 -13.23 -5.53 -1.37
N ALA A 123 -14.22 -4.70 -1.02
CA ALA A 123 -14.18 -3.89 0.20
C ALA A 123 -14.02 -4.75 1.47
N ALA A 124 -14.67 -5.92 1.51
CA ALA A 124 -14.54 -6.88 2.60
C ALA A 124 -13.11 -7.45 2.68
N GLN A 125 -12.53 -7.87 1.55
CA GLN A 125 -11.17 -8.40 1.49
C GLN A 125 -10.12 -7.32 1.84
N TYR A 126 -10.36 -6.07 1.45
CA TYR A 126 -9.49 -4.96 1.83
C TYR A 126 -9.53 -4.68 3.33
N LYS A 127 -10.69 -4.82 3.98
CA LYS A 127 -10.82 -4.77 5.44
C LYS A 127 -9.99 -5.88 6.10
N GLU A 128 -10.07 -7.11 5.58
CA GLU A 128 -9.26 -8.24 6.06
C GLU A 128 -7.75 -7.97 5.85
N TYR A 129 -7.35 -7.40 4.71
CA TYR A 129 -5.96 -6.98 4.50
C TYR A 129 -5.48 -6.00 5.57
N LYS A 130 -6.25 -4.93 5.84
CA LYS A 130 -5.91 -3.94 6.88
C LYS A 130 -5.85 -4.54 8.29
N ALA A 131 -6.57 -5.62 8.54
CA ALA A 131 -6.51 -6.38 9.78
C ALA A 131 -5.33 -7.37 9.84
N GLY A 132 -4.53 -7.48 8.75
CA GLY A 132 -3.45 -8.47 8.64
C GLY A 132 -3.92 -9.89 8.40
N ASN A 133 -5.15 -10.08 7.93
CA ASN A 133 -5.80 -11.38 7.71
C ASN A 133 -5.73 -11.84 6.24
N LEU A 134 -4.72 -11.43 5.49
CA LEU A 134 -4.41 -12.06 4.21
C LEU A 134 -3.06 -12.75 4.29
N TYR A 135 -2.91 -13.86 3.58
CA TYR A 135 -1.66 -14.58 3.46
C TYR A 135 -1.44 -15.10 2.05
N ILE A 136 -0.17 -15.32 1.69
CA ILE A 136 0.20 -16.05 0.49
C ILE A 136 0.55 -17.47 0.89
N ASN A 137 0.15 -18.46 0.07
CA ASN A 137 0.78 -19.76 0.11
C ASN A 137 1.19 -20.25 -1.28
N VAL A 138 2.19 -21.17 -1.29
CA VAL A 138 2.68 -21.83 -2.49
C VAL A 138 2.58 -23.33 -2.27
N HIS A 139 1.98 -24.02 -3.23
CA HIS A 139 1.72 -25.46 -3.22
C HIS A 139 2.78 -26.20 -4.03
N SER A 140 3.01 -27.46 -3.70
CA SER A 140 3.79 -28.40 -4.50
C SER A 140 3.05 -29.72 -4.71
N ALA A 141 3.61 -30.59 -5.52
CA ALA A 141 3.05 -31.94 -5.70
C ALA A 141 3.05 -32.76 -4.39
N ALA A 142 4.05 -32.55 -3.54
CA ALA A 142 4.16 -33.20 -2.23
C ALA A 142 3.23 -32.61 -1.18
N HIS A 143 2.96 -31.28 -1.26
CA HIS A 143 2.15 -30.55 -0.31
C HIS A 143 1.03 -29.77 -1.05
N LYS A 144 -0.01 -30.51 -1.43
CA LYS A 144 -1.15 -29.98 -2.20
C LYS A 144 -1.98 -28.95 -1.43
N SER A 145 -1.96 -28.96 -0.10
CA SER A 145 -2.63 -27.98 0.76
C SER A 145 -1.82 -26.69 0.96
N GLY A 146 -0.52 -26.70 0.64
CA GLY A 146 0.45 -25.63 0.81
C GLY A 146 1.74 -26.16 1.39
N GLU A 147 2.88 -25.67 0.88
CA GLU A 147 4.22 -25.98 1.39
C GLU A 147 4.88 -24.77 2.03
N LEU A 148 4.62 -23.59 1.49
CA LEU A 148 5.15 -22.33 1.98
C LEU A 148 4.03 -21.33 2.21
N ARG A 149 4.06 -20.64 3.34
CA ARG A 149 3.09 -19.60 3.69
C ARG A 149 3.79 -18.37 4.25
N GLY A 150 3.18 -17.20 4.06
CA GLY A 150 3.58 -15.95 4.71
C GLY A 150 2.42 -14.98 4.81
N GLN A 151 2.24 -14.38 6.00
CA GLN A 151 1.19 -13.43 6.27
C GLN A 151 1.52 -12.07 5.63
N LEU A 152 0.53 -11.44 4.99
CA LEU A 152 0.62 -10.09 4.48
C LEU A 152 0.33 -9.10 5.62
N LYS A 153 1.29 -8.24 5.92
CA LYS A 153 1.16 -7.20 6.94
C LYS A 153 1.11 -5.85 6.24
N PRO A 154 0.03 -5.05 6.43
CA PRO A 154 -0.10 -3.72 5.83
C PRO A 154 0.93 -2.72 6.33
#